data_8445d0b157d52df70d1cc6bc0ada690b
#
_entry.id   8445d0b157d52df70d1cc6bc0ada690b
#
_cell.length_a   1.000
_cell.length_b   1.000
_cell.length_c   1.000
_cell.angle_alpha   90.00
_cell.angle_beta   90.00
_cell.angle_gamma   90.00
#
_symmetry.space_group_name_H-M   'P 1'
#
loop_
_entity.id
_entity.type
_entity.pdbx_description
1 polymer ?
#
loop_
_entity_poly.entity_id
_entity_poly.type
_entity_poly.pdbx_seq_one_letter_code
_entity_poly.pdbx_strand_id
1 'polypeptide(L)'
;MNLAEDLYVAENISDLETVVYALKRNIPMPRLYCIVFISQKNRYELISSWQLCKGTFQPKEGIIVGIANGKRETYDLMAFILEEAVKEKKDLLNPSKWIEGIMNDVGV
;
A
#
# COMPACT_ATOMS: atom_id res chain seq x y z
N MET A 1 -3.38 -8.67 -6.32
CA MET A 1 -3.35 -7.20 -6.19
C MET A 1 -1.98 -6.66 -6.56
N ASN A 2 -1.93 -5.52 -7.19
CA ASN A 2 -0.67 -4.94 -7.64
C ASN A 2 0.07 -4.24 -6.52
N LEU A 3 1.41 -4.32 -6.57
CA LEU A 3 2.28 -3.59 -5.66
C LEU A 3 2.90 -2.41 -6.40
N ALA A 4 2.99 -1.27 -5.74
CA ALA A 4 3.66 -0.11 -6.32
C ALA A 4 5.14 -0.40 -6.52
N GLU A 5 5.72 0.17 -7.57
CA GLU A 5 7.14 0.02 -7.83
C GLU A 5 7.97 0.63 -6.70
N ASP A 6 7.58 1.82 -6.25
CA ASP A 6 8.22 2.51 -5.13
C ASP A 6 7.47 2.23 -3.83
N LEU A 7 7.42 0.96 -3.46
CA LEU A 7 6.71 0.54 -2.26
C LEU A 7 7.36 1.13 -1.00
N TYR A 8 6.54 1.77 -0.17
CA TYR A 8 6.98 2.23 1.14
C TYR A 8 6.99 1.05 2.11
N VAL A 9 8.09 0.86 2.80
CA VAL A 9 8.28 -0.28 3.70
C VAL A 9 8.66 0.24 5.09
N ALA A 10 7.87 -0.10 6.09
CA ALA A 10 8.15 0.29 7.46
C ALA A 10 9.42 -0.42 7.98
N GLU A 11 10.08 0.21 8.94
CA GLU A 11 11.31 -0.32 9.50
C GLU A 11 11.13 -1.69 10.16
N ASN A 12 9.93 -2.00 10.61
CA ASN A 12 9.67 -3.29 11.27
C ASN A 12 9.37 -4.44 10.31
N ILE A 13 9.52 -4.22 9.01
CA ILE A 13 9.51 -5.30 8.03
C ILE A 13 10.95 -5.79 7.89
N SER A 14 11.22 -6.98 8.41
CA SER A 14 12.59 -7.53 8.42
C SER A 14 12.93 -8.33 7.17
N ASP A 15 11.93 -8.90 6.51
CA ASP A 15 12.14 -9.74 5.33
C ASP A 15 11.17 -9.34 4.23
N LEU A 16 11.56 -8.34 3.49
CA LEU A 16 10.73 -7.80 2.42
C LEU A 16 10.44 -8.82 1.33
N GLU A 17 11.42 -9.64 0.98
CA GLU A 17 11.23 -10.63 -0.08
C GLU A 17 10.12 -11.61 0.26
N THR A 18 10.10 -12.09 1.50
CA THR A 18 9.08 -13.02 1.96
C THR A 18 7.70 -12.36 1.96
N VAL A 19 7.63 -11.11 2.40
CA VAL A 19 6.36 -10.38 2.42
C VAL A 19 5.82 -10.18 1.01
N VAL A 20 6.66 -9.75 0.09
CA VAL A 20 6.25 -9.56 -1.30
C VAL A 20 5.80 -10.88 -1.93
N TYR A 21 6.56 -11.94 -1.68
CA TYR A 21 6.20 -13.28 -2.14
C TYR A 21 4.80 -13.69 -1.67
N ALA A 22 4.53 -13.50 -0.38
CA ALA A 22 3.25 -13.85 0.21
C ALA A 22 2.10 -13.03 -0.38
N LEU A 23 2.29 -11.73 -0.51
CA LEU A 23 1.26 -10.85 -1.05
C LEU A 23 0.92 -11.20 -2.50
N LYS A 24 1.91 -11.51 -3.30
CA LYS A 24 1.68 -11.89 -4.69
C LYS A 24 0.93 -13.21 -4.83
N ARG A 25 0.98 -14.06 -3.83
CA ARG A 25 0.34 -15.38 -3.84
C ARG A 25 -0.89 -15.46 -2.97
N ASN A 26 -1.36 -14.32 -2.46
CA ASN A 26 -2.52 -14.26 -1.57
C ASN A 26 -2.36 -15.14 -0.32
N ILE A 27 -1.15 -15.14 0.24
CA ILE A 27 -0.87 -15.83 1.50
C ILE A 27 -0.93 -14.79 2.62
N PRO A 28 -1.91 -14.90 3.55
CA PRO A 28 -1.99 -13.92 4.62
C PRO A 28 -0.84 -14.07 5.61
N MET A 29 -0.34 -12.94 6.08
CA MET A 29 0.72 -12.91 7.08
C MET A 29 0.21 -12.26 8.35
N PRO A 30 0.45 -12.88 9.52
CA PRO A 30 0.02 -12.30 10.79
C PRO A 30 0.64 -10.93 10.99
N ARG A 31 -0.14 -9.99 11.50
CA ARG A 31 0.28 -8.63 11.85
C ARG A 31 0.61 -7.73 10.66
N LEU A 32 0.65 -8.24 9.45
CA LEU A 32 0.93 -7.43 8.27
C LEU A 32 -0.28 -6.59 7.87
N TYR A 33 -0.06 -5.31 7.72
CA TYR A 33 -1.06 -4.37 7.19
C TYR A 33 -0.53 -3.73 5.92
N CYS A 34 -1.44 -3.43 5.03
CA CYS A 34 -1.14 -2.79 3.75
C CYS A 34 -1.84 -1.45 3.65
N ILE A 35 -1.14 -0.48 3.11
CA ILE A 35 -1.74 0.79 2.71
C ILE A 35 -2.08 0.62 1.23
N VAL A 36 -3.37 0.68 0.92
CA VAL A 36 -3.87 0.44 -0.43
C VAL A 36 -4.48 1.71 -0.98
N PHE A 37 -4.04 2.14 -2.13
CA PHE A 37 -4.70 3.21 -2.85
C PHE A 37 -5.78 2.63 -3.73
N ILE A 38 -7.00 3.17 -3.60
CA ILE A 38 -8.16 2.72 -4.36
C ILE A 38 -8.54 3.84 -5.32
N SER A 39 -8.26 3.64 -6.60
CA SER A 39 -8.44 4.68 -7.61
C SER A 39 -9.89 5.08 -7.80
N GLN A 40 -10.82 4.15 -7.72
CA GLN A 40 -12.24 4.45 -7.85
C GLN A 40 -12.75 5.42 -6.78
N LYS A 41 -12.17 5.34 -5.59
CA LYS A 41 -12.55 6.18 -4.46
C LYS A 41 -11.58 7.34 -4.26
N ASN A 42 -10.48 7.34 -5.00
CA ASN A 42 -9.42 8.35 -4.89
C ASN A 42 -8.94 8.53 -3.45
N ARG A 43 -8.70 7.42 -2.76
CA ARG A 43 -8.28 7.46 -1.36
C ARG A 43 -7.44 6.25 -0.96
N TYR A 44 -6.75 6.39 0.17
CA TYR A 44 -6.01 5.30 0.80
C TYR A 44 -6.89 4.56 1.79
N GLU A 45 -6.67 3.27 1.91
CA GLU A 45 -7.26 2.45 2.96
C GLU A 45 -6.19 1.58 3.61
N LEU A 46 -6.27 1.42 4.93
CA LEU A 46 -5.38 0.54 5.67
C LEU A 46 -6.10 -0.79 5.86
N ILE A 47 -5.55 -1.84 5.29
CA ILE A 47 -6.20 -3.14 5.21
C ILE A 47 -5.23 -4.22 5.69
N SER A 48 -5.68 -5.11 6.57
CA SER A 48 -4.84 -6.22 6.99
C SER A 48 -4.62 -7.21 5.85
N SER A 49 -3.51 -7.93 5.90
CA SER A 49 -3.24 -8.94 4.87
C SER A 49 -4.30 -10.04 4.86
N TRP A 50 -4.89 -10.34 6.01
CA TRP A 50 -5.98 -11.28 6.10
C TRP A 50 -7.17 -10.87 5.26
N GLN A 51 -7.58 -9.61 5.38
CA GLN A 51 -8.71 -9.09 4.60
C GLN A 51 -8.42 -9.11 3.11
N LEU A 52 -7.21 -8.77 2.72
CA LEU A 52 -6.81 -8.80 1.32
C LEU A 52 -6.79 -10.21 0.75
N CYS A 53 -6.21 -11.15 1.50
CA CYS A 53 -5.98 -12.50 0.99
C CYS A 53 -7.20 -13.40 1.08
N LYS A 54 -8.09 -13.13 2.03
CA LYS A 54 -9.28 -13.96 2.25
C LYS A 54 -10.51 -13.49 1.47
N GLY A 55 -10.36 -12.46 0.68
CA GLY A 55 -11.45 -12.02 -0.18
C GLY A 55 -12.53 -11.19 0.46
N THR A 56 -12.34 -10.79 1.72
CA THR A 56 -13.29 -9.89 2.39
C THR A 56 -13.18 -8.47 1.85
N PHE A 57 -12.05 -8.16 1.27
CA PHE A 57 -11.81 -6.89 0.60
C PHE A 57 -11.03 -7.16 -0.68
N GLN A 58 -11.64 -6.87 -1.83
CA GLN A 58 -10.97 -7.07 -3.12
C GLN A 58 -11.19 -5.86 -4.02
N PRO A 59 -10.44 -4.80 -3.79
CA PRO A 59 -10.52 -3.67 -4.70
C PRO A 59 -9.90 -4.07 -6.03
N LYS A 60 -10.70 -4.09 -7.07
CA LYS A 60 -10.24 -4.47 -8.41
C LYS A 60 -9.17 -3.54 -8.94
N GLU A 61 -9.17 -2.30 -8.49
CA GLU A 61 -8.25 -1.29 -8.94
C GLU A 61 -7.38 -0.74 -7.80
N GLY A 62 -7.14 -1.57 -6.81
CA GLY A 62 -6.27 -1.19 -5.71
C GLY A 62 -4.81 -1.45 -6.02
N ILE A 63 -3.95 -0.61 -5.49
CA ILE A 63 -2.51 -0.82 -5.53
C ILE A 63 -1.96 -0.69 -4.13
N ILE A 64 -1.12 -1.65 -3.72
CA ILE A 64 -0.46 -1.60 -2.42
C ILE A 64 0.71 -0.63 -2.52
N VAL A 65 0.65 0.46 -1.77
CA VAL A 65 1.69 1.49 -1.78
C VAL A 65 2.59 1.45 -0.56
N GLY A 66 2.17 0.76 0.51
CA GLY A 66 2.96 0.66 1.72
C GLY A 66 2.63 -0.58 2.52
N ILE A 67 3.59 -1.07 3.28
CA ILE A 67 3.43 -2.23 4.15
C ILE A 67 4.12 -2.01 5.49
N ALA A 68 3.51 -2.52 6.55
CA ALA A 68 4.05 -2.43 7.90
C ALA A 68 3.52 -3.57 8.75
N ASN A 69 4.21 -3.90 9.81
CA ASN A 69 3.71 -4.83 10.81
C ASN A 69 3.02 -4.05 11.93
N GLY A 70 1.74 -4.39 12.17
CA GLY A 70 0.95 -3.73 13.21
C GLY A 70 0.27 -2.47 12.73
N LYS A 71 -0.87 -2.20 13.32
CA LYS A 71 -1.71 -1.08 12.95
C LYS A 71 -1.05 0.26 13.18
N ARG A 72 -0.40 0.41 14.34
CA ARG A 72 0.26 1.66 14.72
C ARG A 72 1.38 2.04 13.73
N GLU A 73 2.23 1.08 13.41
CA GLU A 73 3.31 1.30 12.45
C GLU A 73 2.77 1.66 11.08
N THR A 74 1.61 1.11 10.72
CA THR A 74 0.97 1.41 9.45
C THR A 74 0.47 2.85 9.41
N TYR A 75 -0.12 3.35 10.51
CA TYR A 75 -0.52 4.75 10.61
C TYR A 75 0.69 5.68 10.53
N ASP A 76 1.78 5.33 11.21
CA ASP A 76 3.01 6.12 11.18
C ASP A 76 3.59 6.16 9.75
N LEU A 77 3.55 5.05 9.05
CA LEU A 77 3.99 4.99 7.66
C LEU A 77 3.11 5.86 6.76
N MET A 78 1.80 5.82 6.98
CA MET A 78 0.88 6.66 6.21
C MET A 78 1.18 8.14 6.43
N ALA A 79 1.44 8.55 7.66
CA ALA A 79 1.83 9.92 7.97
C ALA A 79 3.12 10.32 7.23
N PHE A 80 4.09 9.41 7.19
CA PHE A 80 5.33 9.64 6.45
C PHE A 80 5.07 9.83 4.95
N ILE A 81 4.22 8.99 4.36
CA ILE A 81 3.88 9.10 2.94
C ILE A 81 3.25 10.47 2.65
N LEU A 82 2.35 10.92 3.51
CA LEU A 82 1.70 12.21 3.33
C LEU A 82 2.68 13.37 3.49
N GLU A 83 3.62 13.27 4.45
CA GLU A 83 4.66 14.29 4.61
C GLU A 83 5.55 14.39 3.38
N GLU A 84 5.93 13.26 2.82
CA GLU A 84 6.73 13.25 1.60
C GLU A 84 5.99 13.87 0.43
N ALA A 85 4.69 13.61 0.32
CA ALA A 85 3.86 14.20 -0.71
C ALA A 85 3.80 15.72 -0.58
N VAL A 86 3.69 16.23 0.65
CA VAL A 86 3.69 17.68 0.90
C VAL A 86 5.02 18.29 0.49
N LYS A 87 6.14 17.67 0.85
CA LYS A 87 7.48 18.16 0.51
C LYS A 87 7.68 18.23 -1.00
N GLU A 88 7.12 17.29 -1.73
CA GLU A 88 7.20 17.25 -3.18
C GLU A 88 6.09 18.04 -3.87
N LYS A 89 5.29 18.77 -3.10
CA LYS A 89 4.19 19.59 -3.59
C LYS A 89 3.14 18.79 -4.37
N LYS A 90 2.91 17.55 -3.95
CA LYS A 90 1.88 16.71 -4.54
C LYS A 90 0.51 17.10 -4.02
N ASP A 91 -0.50 16.85 -4.83
CA ASP A 91 -1.88 17.17 -4.48
C ASP A 91 -2.48 16.09 -3.57
N LEU A 92 -2.57 16.39 -2.27
CA LEU A 92 -3.10 15.43 -1.30
C LEU A 92 -4.60 15.21 -1.44
N LEU A 93 -5.31 16.17 -2.01
CA LEU A 93 -6.75 16.04 -2.21
C LEU A 93 -7.08 15.18 -3.43
N ASN A 94 -6.09 14.92 -4.26
CA ASN A 94 -6.29 14.14 -5.46
C ASN A 94 -5.10 13.20 -5.70
N PRO A 95 -4.94 12.18 -4.84
CA PRO A 95 -3.80 11.28 -4.93
C PRO A 95 -3.66 10.57 -6.26
N SER A 96 -4.74 10.35 -6.99
CA SER A 96 -4.67 9.63 -8.26
C SER A 96 -3.77 10.32 -9.28
N LYS A 97 -3.60 11.62 -9.18
CA LYS A 97 -2.75 12.36 -10.11
C LYS A 97 -1.29 11.94 -10.08
N TRP A 98 -0.79 11.56 -8.91
CA TRP A 98 0.62 11.17 -8.79
C TRP A 98 0.80 9.68 -8.56
N ILE A 99 -0.20 8.99 -8.02
CA ILE A 99 -0.13 7.53 -7.86
C ILE A 99 -0.35 6.81 -9.20
N GLU A 100 -1.13 7.36 -10.08
CA GLU A 100 -1.29 6.79 -11.43
C GLU A 100 0.04 6.64 -12.16
N GLY A 101 0.98 7.55 -11.93
CA GLY A 101 2.31 7.41 -12.47
C GLY A 101 3.01 6.16 -11.96
N ILE A 102 2.85 5.84 -10.68
CA ILE A 102 3.39 4.61 -10.09
C ILE A 102 2.73 3.39 -10.72
N MET A 103 1.43 3.42 -10.89
CA MET A 103 0.69 2.31 -11.49
C MET A 103 1.15 2.05 -12.93
N ASN A 104 1.35 3.10 -13.68
CA ASN A 104 1.80 2.98 -15.06
C ASN A 104 3.21 2.38 -15.12
N ASP A 105 4.06 2.71 -14.18
CA ASP A 105 5.42 2.17 -14.11
C ASP A 105 5.43 0.68 -13.74
N VAL A 106 4.47 0.26 -12.95
CA VAL A 106 4.40 -1.12 -12.49
C VAL A 106 3.87 -2.07 -13.54
N GLY A 107 3.16 -1.54 -14.46
CA GLY A 107 2.58 -2.50 -15.11
C GLY A 107 2.05 -2.66 -16.28
N VAL A 108 2.34 -1.88 -16.63
CA VAL A 108 1.52 -2.08 -17.76
C VAL A 108 2.23 -2.61 -18.89
#